data_fec0f8d7da6dd2a164e4b1b82192d184
#
_entry.id   fec0f8d7da6dd2a164e4b1b82192d184
#
_cell.length_a   1.000
_cell.length_b   1.000
_cell.length_c   1.000
_cell.angle_alpha   90.00
_cell.angle_beta   90.00
_cell.angle_gamma   90.00
#
_symmetry.space_group_name_H-M   'P 1'
#
loop_
_entity.id
_entity.type
_entity.pdbx_description
1 polymer ?
#
loop_
_entity_poly.entity_id
_entity_poly.type
_entity_poly.pdbx_seq_one_letter_code
_entity_poly.pdbx_strand_id
1 'polypeptide(L)'
;MKNAIISYNNSNNLGDYIQSIAAKNFFKKEPILIDRESLVNYNYKKVKIIMNGWFMEKPENWPPSEKIIPLFISFHINPTAEKKILTKKGINYLRKFEPIGCRDNYTKKLLNKVNIKAYFTGCLTLTLNKKKYINKSIKNDILIISVFERLLPSSINYEINFKLILNLIKIPFKYFLYKKGMRNILKNISSNRNVKHISQIIKKKESINQKYILAENQLKEIANSNLVITSRIHSALPAIAFGVPVVFLNDGLDHINHFSRIDGLNLFFKSINSSELSNIDIKKIIPKKNHLDFSNLMSEKIKNFINK
;
A
#
# COMPACT_ATOMS: atom_id res chain seq x y z
N MET A 1 -11.27 13.18 -23.14
CA MET A 1 -11.09 13.72 -21.78
C MET A 1 -9.68 13.38 -21.31
N LYS A 2 -9.02 14.22 -20.47
CA LYS A 2 -7.71 13.88 -19.89
C LYS A 2 -7.87 12.82 -18.77
N ASN A 3 -6.82 12.04 -18.55
CA ASN A 3 -6.74 11.04 -17.48
C ASN A 3 -5.85 11.52 -16.35
N ALA A 4 -6.16 11.13 -15.12
CA ALA A 4 -5.41 11.46 -13.93
C ALA A 4 -5.20 10.22 -13.04
N ILE A 5 -4.24 10.33 -12.15
CA ILE A 5 -3.98 9.38 -11.07
C ILE A 5 -3.80 10.13 -9.75
N ILE A 6 -4.01 9.45 -8.66
CA ILE A 6 -3.74 9.98 -7.32
C ILE A 6 -2.24 10.14 -7.12
N SER A 7 -1.82 11.31 -6.61
CA SER A 7 -0.50 11.54 -6.05
C SER A 7 -0.56 11.75 -4.53
N TYR A 8 0.59 11.69 -3.88
CA TYR A 8 0.72 11.73 -2.43
C TYR A 8 1.85 12.66 -2.03
N ASN A 9 1.68 13.96 -2.31
CA ASN A 9 2.75 14.96 -2.26
C ASN A 9 3.47 15.02 -0.91
N ASN A 10 2.73 14.88 0.19
CA ASN A 10 3.26 14.96 1.55
C ASN A 10 3.64 13.59 2.15
N SER A 11 3.47 12.50 1.41
CA SER A 11 3.84 11.19 1.91
C SER A 11 5.34 10.95 1.84
N ASN A 12 5.89 10.35 2.89
CA ASN A 12 7.23 9.80 2.94
C ASN A 12 7.24 8.26 2.82
N ASN A 13 6.11 7.66 2.47
CA ASN A 13 5.96 6.22 2.33
C ASN A 13 5.99 5.84 0.84
N LEU A 14 7.05 5.15 0.39
CA LEU A 14 7.18 4.68 -0.99
C LEU A 14 5.99 3.83 -1.47
N GLY A 15 5.30 3.15 -0.54
CA GLY A 15 4.11 2.37 -0.86
C GLY A 15 2.99 3.18 -1.50
N ASP A 16 2.87 4.46 -1.20
CA ASP A 16 1.87 5.34 -1.80
C ASP A 16 2.23 5.63 -3.26
N TYR A 17 3.52 5.89 -3.53
CA TYR A 17 4.02 6.07 -4.90
C TYR A 17 3.94 4.79 -5.73
N ILE A 18 4.17 3.62 -5.13
CA ILE A 18 3.97 2.30 -5.78
C ILE A 18 2.52 2.13 -6.23
N GLN A 19 1.54 2.59 -5.45
CA GLN A 19 0.13 2.58 -5.85
C GLN A 19 -0.15 3.51 -7.04
N SER A 20 0.45 4.71 -7.05
CA SER A 20 0.38 5.63 -8.19
C SER A 20 1.03 5.04 -9.44
N ILE A 21 2.19 4.39 -9.32
CA ILE A 21 2.88 3.71 -10.42
C ILE A 21 2.01 2.59 -10.99
N ALA A 22 1.34 1.80 -10.14
CA ALA A 22 0.43 0.77 -10.59
C ALA A 22 -0.73 1.34 -11.43
N ALA A 23 -1.30 2.48 -11.01
CA ALA A 23 -2.32 3.19 -11.79
C ALA A 23 -1.76 3.78 -13.08
N LYS A 24 -0.58 4.42 -13.04
CA LYS A 24 0.11 5.02 -14.18
C LYS A 24 0.36 4.01 -15.31
N ASN A 25 0.66 2.77 -14.98
CA ASN A 25 0.95 1.70 -15.94
C ASN A 25 -0.19 1.38 -16.92
N PHE A 26 -1.40 1.84 -16.69
CA PHE A 26 -2.54 1.69 -17.60
C PHE A 26 -2.61 2.74 -18.68
N PHE A 27 -1.83 3.82 -18.59
CA PHE A 27 -1.90 4.94 -19.53
C PHE A 27 -0.71 4.91 -20.50
N LYS A 28 -1.00 5.13 -21.79
CA LYS A 28 0.02 5.30 -22.82
C LYS A 28 0.66 6.71 -22.78
N LYS A 29 -0.13 7.72 -22.41
CA LYS A 29 0.32 9.11 -22.22
C LYS A 29 0.42 9.39 -20.74
N GLU A 30 1.31 10.31 -20.35
CA GLU A 30 1.49 10.73 -18.97
C GLU A 30 0.17 11.27 -18.38
N PRO A 31 -0.38 10.65 -17.31
CA PRO A 31 -1.60 11.14 -16.67
C PRO A 31 -1.29 12.36 -15.80
N ILE A 32 -2.32 13.19 -15.56
CA ILE A 32 -2.24 14.30 -14.61
C ILE A 32 -2.11 13.73 -13.19
N LEU A 33 -1.20 14.28 -12.40
CA LEU A 33 -1.08 13.97 -10.98
C LEU A 33 -1.99 14.90 -10.18
N ILE A 34 -2.92 14.35 -9.41
CA ILE A 34 -3.79 15.11 -8.51
C ILE A 34 -3.55 14.62 -7.09
N ASP A 35 -3.13 15.53 -6.21
CA ASP A 35 -2.88 15.18 -4.82
C ASP A 35 -4.17 14.72 -4.13
N ARG A 36 -4.09 13.60 -3.41
CA ARG A 36 -5.22 12.97 -2.69
C ARG A 36 -5.92 13.95 -1.75
N GLU A 37 -5.15 14.78 -1.06
CA GLU A 37 -5.67 15.73 -0.07
C GLU A 37 -6.26 17.01 -0.71
N SER A 38 -6.11 17.18 -2.03
CA SER A 38 -6.55 18.36 -2.78
C SER A 38 -7.65 18.07 -3.80
N LEU A 39 -8.25 16.89 -3.78
CA LEU A 39 -9.27 16.48 -4.76
C LEU A 39 -10.50 17.38 -4.75
N VAL A 40 -10.92 17.91 -3.59
CA VAL A 40 -12.05 18.86 -3.46
C VAL A 40 -11.78 20.17 -4.17
N ASN A 41 -10.53 20.60 -4.22
CA ASN A 41 -10.10 21.88 -4.80
C ASN A 41 -9.82 21.81 -6.32
N TYR A 42 -10.00 20.65 -6.93
CA TYR A 42 -9.76 20.51 -8.37
C TYR A 42 -10.76 21.34 -9.18
N ASN A 43 -10.27 22.37 -9.83
CA ASN A 43 -11.11 23.36 -10.55
C ASN A 43 -10.75 23.53 -12.04
N TYR A 44 -10.15 22.54 -12.68
CA TYR A 44 -9.82 22.57 -14.10
C TYR A 44 -10.90 21.87 -14.95
N LYS A 45 -10.61 21.56 -16.21
CA LYS A 45 -11.49 20.79 -17.09
C LYS A 45 -11.76 19.40 -16.52
N LYS A 46 -12.95 18.84 -16.82
CA LYS A 46 -13.33 17.49 -16.37
C LYS A 46 -12.22 16.46 -16.68
N VAL A 47 -11.96 15.59 -15.73
CA VAL A 47 -10.88 14.61 -15.76
C VAL A 47 -11.38 13.25 -15.27
N LYS A 48 -10.93 12.16 -15.91
CA LYS A 48 -11.11 10.80 -15.43
C LYS A 48 -9.97 10.44 -14.48
N ILE A 49 -10.26 9.83 -13.33
CA ILE A 49 -9.24 9.44 -12.35
C ILE A 49 -9.44 8.02 -11.87
N ILE A 50 -8.34 7.26 -11.74
CA ILE A 50 -8.33 6.01 -11.00
C ILE A 50 -8.24 6.37 -9.51
N MET A 51 -9.32 6.10 -8.77
CA MET A 51 -9.46 6.42 -7.35
C MET A 51 -9.08 5.19 -6.52
N ASN A 52 -7.78 4.99 -6.37
CA ASN A 52 -7.20 3.88 -5.62
C ASN A 52 -6.41 4.35 -4.40
N GLY A 53 -6.19 3.47 -3.45
CA GLY A 53 -5.34 3.72 -2.29
C GLY A 53 -6.08 4.05 -1.01
N TRP A 54 -5.35 4.60 -0.08
CA TRP A 54 -5.79 4.89 1.28
C TRP A 54 -6.41 6.29 1.37
N PHE A 55 -7.62 6.39 1.88
CA PHE A 55 -8.38 7.63 2.07
C PHE A 55 -8.71 7.82 3.55
N MET A 56 -8.37 8.89 4.21
CA MET A 56 -7.39 9.90 3.79
C MET A 56 -6.90 10.61 5.06
N GLU A 57 -5.89 11.47 4.96
CA GLU A 57 -5.34 12.20 6.13
C GLU A 57 -6.20 13.42 6.50
N LYS A 58 -6.72 14.12 5.47
CA LYS A 58 -7.58 15.30 5.61
C LYS A 58 -9.01 14.99 5.12
N PRO A 59 -9.77 14.18 5.88
CA PRO A 59 -11.11 13.73 5.44
C PRO A 59 -12.15 14.86 5.39
N GLU A 60 -11.86 16.03 5.91
CA GLU A 60 -12.64 17.27 5.69
C GLU A 60 -12.64 17.70 4.22
N ASN A 61 -11.63 17.31 3.45
CA ASN A 61 -11.51 17.56 2.02
C ASN A 61 -12.28 16.53 1.15
N TRP A 62 -13.23 15.81 1.73
CA TRP A 62 -14.10 14.87 1.05
C TRP A 62 -15.54 15.44 0.92
N PRO A 63 -16.26 15.24 -0.16
CA PRO A 63 -15.90 14.48 -1.37
C PRO A 63 -15.12 15.30 -2.40
N PRO A 64 -14.54 14.63 -3.43
CA PRO A 64 -13.88 15.30 -4.56
C PRO A 64 -14.77 16.25 -5.34
N SER A 65 -14.13 17.17 -6.08
CA SER A 65 -14.81 18.09 -7.00
C SER A 65 -15.66 17.34 -8.04
N GLU A 66 -16.81 17.90 -8.45
CA GLU A 66 -17.68 17.35 -9.49
C GLU A 66 -17.03 17.32 -10.89
N LYS A 67 -15.92 18.00 -11.07
CA LYS A 67 -15.09 17.93 -12.28
C LYS A 67 -14.26 16.65 -12.37
N ILE A 68 -14.21 15.87 -11.29
CA ILE A 68 -13.52 14.58 -11.21
C ILE A 68 -14.53 13.46 -11.46
N ILE A 69 -14.26 12.65 -12.49
CA ILE A 69 -15.01 11.43 -12.79
C ILE A 69 -14.15 10.26 -12.29
N PRO A 70 -14.47 9.66 -11.15
CA PRO A 70 -13.67 8.60 -10.58
C PRO A 70 -14.08 7.21 -11.10
N LEU A 71 -13.09 6.33 -11.25
CA LEU A 71 -13.27 4.90 -11.13
C LEU A 71 -12.77 4.47 -9.75
N PHE A 72 -13.66 4.10 -8.86
CA PHE A 72 -13.27 3.52 -7.58
C PHE A 72 -12.82 2.08 -7.77
N ILE A 73 -11.52 1.85 -7.54
CA ILE A 73 -10.91 0.53 -7.61
C ILE A 73 -9.74 0.47 -6.62
N SER A 74 -9.64 -0.59 -5.84
CA SER A 74 -8.67 -0.67 -4.74
C SER A 74 -8.82 0.48 -3.72
N PHE A 75 -10.03 0.95 -3.52
CA PHE A 75 -10.36 2.04 -2.60
C PHE A 75 -10.35 1.55 -1.15
N HIS A 76 -9.74 2.29 -0.24
CA HIS A 76 -9.73 2.00 1.19
C HIS A 76 -10.08 3.23 2.01
N ILE A 77 -11.07 3.10 2.88
CA ILE A 77 -11.42 4.13 3.86
C ILE A 77 -10.69 3.81 5.18
N ASN A 78 -9.87 4.75 5.64
CA ASN A 78 -9.24 4.62 6.95
C ASN A 78 -10.30 4.70 8.07
N PRO A 79 -10.26 3.81 9.08
CA PRO A 79 -11.18 3.85 10.22
C PRO A 79 -11.27 5.22 10.90
N THR A 80 -10.16 5.95 11.01
CA THR A 80 -10.15 7.31 11.61
C THR A 80 -10.84 8.36 10.73
N ALA A 81 -10.99 8.11 9.42
CA ALA A 81 -11.65 9.02 8.48
C ALA A 81 -13.12 8.66 8.21
N GLU A 82 -13.58 7.49 8.67
CA GLU A 82 -14.89 6.93 8.36
C GLU A 82 -16.03 7.92 8.54
N LYS A 83 -16.15 8.49 9.74
CA LYS A 83 -17.25 9.41 10.09
C LYS A 83 -17.30 10.66 9.21
N LYS A 84 -16.14 11.15 8.77
CA LYS A 84 -16.04 12.36 7.94
C LYS A 84 -16.24 12.04 6.45
N ILE A 85 -15.85 10.86 5.99
CA ILE A 85 -16.08 10.42 4.62
C ILE A 85 -17.54 10.01 4.41
N LEU A 86 -18.15 9.29 5.35
CA LEU A 86 -19.52 8.78 5.26
C LEU A 86 -20.57 9.75 5.80
N THR A 87 -20.38 11.04 5.60
CA THR A 87 -21.43 12.05 5.77
C THR A 87 -22.52 11.87 4.69
N LYS A 88 -23.71 12.46 4.88
CA LYS A 88 -24.79 12.45 3.86
C LYS A 88 -24.27 12.87 2.47
N LYS A 89 -23.43 13.92 2.41
CA LYS A 89 -22.80 14.41 1.16
C LYS A 89 -21.84 13.38 0.58
N GLY A 90 -21.00 12.75 1.41
CA GLY A 90 -20.03 11.74 0.99
C GLY A 90 -20.71 10.46 0.49
N ILE A 91 -21.75 9.98 1.18
CA ILE A 91 -22.55 8.82 0.77
C ILE A 91 -23.23 9.09 -0.58
N ASN A 92 -23.87 10.26 -0.75
CA ASN A 92 -24.50 10.64 -2.01
C ASN A 92 -23.49 10.74 -3.16
N TYR A 93 -22.27 11.19 -2.88
CA TYR A 93 -21.20 11.20 -3.87
C TYR A 93 -20.81 9.79 -4.29
N LEU A 94 -20.56 8.89 -3.34
CA LEU A 94 -20.16 7.49 -3.62
C LEU A 94 -21.24 6.74 -4.40
N ARG A 95 -22.53 6.95 -4.10
CA ARG A 95 -23.66 6.32 -4.82
C ARG A 95 -23.68 6.62 -6.31
N LYS A 96 -23.23 7.80 -6.73
CA LYS A 96 -23.16 8.18 -8.15
C LYS A 96 -22.22 7.29 -8.96
N PHE A 97 -21.27 6.62 -8.30
CA PHE A 97 -20.20 5.85 -8.93
C PHE A 97 -20.17 4.37 -8.53
N GLU A 98 -21.28 3.85 -8.04
CA GLU A 98 -21.45 2.43 -7.76
C GLU A 98 -21.30 1.56 -9.02
N PRO A 99 -20.79 0.32 -8.88
CA PRO A 99 -20.30 -0.31 -7.64
C PRO A 99 -18.86 0.11 -7.30
N ILE A 100 -18.58 0.26 -6.01
CA ILE A 100 -17.26 0.69 -5.50
C ILE A 100 -16.33 -0.51 -5.35
N GLY A 101 -15.20 -0.50 -6.03
CA GLY A 101 -14.14 -1.50 -5.91
C GLY A 101 -13.24 -1.25 -4.69
N CYS A 102 -13.36 -2.08 -3.66
CA CYS A 102 -12.67 -1.93 -2.38
C CYS A 102 -11.40 -2.76 -2.31
N ARG A 103 -10.33 -2.17 -1.76
CA ARG A 103 -9.05 -2.83 -1.56
C ARG A 103 -9.12 -3.95 -0.51
N ASP A 104 -9.96 -3.80 0.48
CA ASP A 104 -10.09 -4.68 1.64
C ASP A 104 -11.56 -4.92 2.00
N ASN A 105 -11.80 -5.99 2.76
CA ASN A 105 -13.15 -6.36 3.19
C ASN A 105 -13.71 -5.39 4.24
N TYR A 106 -12.86 -4.72 5.02
CA TYR A 106 -13.29 -3.69 5.96
C TYR A 106 -14.06 -2.59 5.23
N THR A 107 -13.44 -1.98 4.21
CA THR A 107 -14.08 -0.92 3.41
C THR A 107 -15.32 -1.42 2.69
N LYS A 108 -15.29 -2.64 2.13
CA LYS A 108 -16.48 -3.25 1.51
C LYS A 108 -17.63 -3.38 2.50
N LYS A 109 -17.40 -3.94 3.69
CA LYS A 109 -18.41 -4.10 4.73
C LYS A 109 -18.95 -2.74 5.19
N LEU A 110 -18.06 -1.77 5.35
CA LEU A 110 -18.39 -0.41 5.75
C LEU A 110 -19.35 0.27 4.77
N LEU A 111 -19.08 0.20 3.47
CA LEU A 111 -19.92 0.78 2.42
C LEU A 111 -21.27 0.07 2.30
N ASN A 112 -21.28 -1.26 2.40
CA ASN A 112 -22.52 -2.04 2.36
C ASN A 112 -23.46 -1.71 3.54
N LYS A 113 -22.91 -1.39 4.75
CA LYS A 113 -23.71 -0.95 5.90
C LYS A 113 -24.49 0.34 5.66
N VAL A 114 -24.03 1.19 4.76
CA VAL A 114 -24.71 2.44 4.36
C VAL A 114 -25.40 2.33 3.00
N ASN A 115 -25.72 1.08 2.59
CA ASN A 115 -26.42 0.75 1.35
C ASN A 115 -25.71 1.29 0.09
N ILE A 116 -24.38 1.23 0.04
CA ILE A 116 -23.55 1.48 -1.15
C ILE A 116 -23.09 0.13 -1.70
N LYS A 117 -23.37 -0.16 -2.97
CA LYS A 117 -22.91 -1.37 -3.64
C LYS A 117 -21.40 -1.38 -3.72
N ALA A 118 -20.75 -2.34 -3.04
CA ALA A 118 -19.31 -2.46 -2.99
C ALA A 118 -18.86 -3.91 -3.17
N TYR A 119 -17.71 -4.10 -3.81
CA TYR A 119 -17.11 -5.40 -4.06
C TYR A 119 -15.61 -5.38 -3.75
N PHE A 120 -15.05 -6.54 -3.45
CA PHE A 120 -13.62 -6.68 -3.13
C PHE A 120 -12.80 -6.78 -4.42
N THR A 121 -11.74 -5.98 -4.53
CA THR A 121 -10.81 -6.00 -5.66
C THR A 121 -9.39 -6.43 -5.28
N GLY A 122 -9.05 -6.38 -4.00
CA GLY A 122 -7.64 -6.36 -3.62
C GLY A 122 -6.97 -5.02 -3.98
N CYS A 123 -5.64 -4.99 -3.91
CA CYS A 123 -4.86 -3.79 -4.20
C CYS A 123 -4.46 -3.72 -5.67
N LEU A 124 -4.49 -2.51 -6.23
CA LEU A 124 -4.08 -2.27 -7.63
C LEU A 124 -2.63 -2.68 -7.92
N THR A 125 -1.77 -2.71 -6.91
CA THR A 125 -0.38 -3.18 -7.06
C THR A 125 -0.26 -4.65 -7.47
N LEU A 126 -1.32 -5.45 -7.36
CA LEU A 126 -1.40 -6.81 -7.90
C LEU A 126 -1.39 -6.86 -9.45
N THR A 127 -1.62 -5.73 -10.13
CA THR A 127 -1.57 -5.62 -11.59
C THR A 127 -0.17 -5.30 -12.14
N LEU A 128 0.82 -5.12 -11.26
CA LEU A 128 2.17 -4.82 -11.66
C LEU A 128 2.80 -5.98 -12.46
N ASN A 129 3.51 -5.64 -13.54
CA ASN A 129 4.14 -6.64 -14.41
C ASN A 129 5.65 -6.71 -14.12
N LYS A 130 6.12 -7.89 -13.67
CA LYS A 130 7.53 -8.16 -13.35
C LYS A 130 8.49 -7.76 -14.46
N LYS A 131 8.14 -8.01 -15.74
CA LYS A 131 9.01 -7.76 -16.89
C LYS A 131 9.50 -6.32 -16.98
N LYS A 132 8.74 -5.34 -16.46
CA LYS A 132 9.12 -3.92 -16.44
C LYS A 132 10.23 -3.60 -15.42
N TYR A 133 10.45 -4.48 -14.44
CA TYR A 133 11.33 -4.22 -13.29
C TYR A 133 12.52 -5.19 -13.20
N ILE A 134 12.64 -6.12 -14.14
CA ILE A 134 13.80 -7.02 -14.19
C ILE A 134 15.06 -6.22 -14.48
N ASN A 135 16.07 -6.40 -13.62
CA ASN A 135 17.40 -5.87 -13.78
C ASN A 135 18.43 -6.95 -13.45
N LYS A 136 19.17 -7.43 -14.46
CA LYS A 136 20.13 -8.53 -14.32
C LYS A 136 21.29 -8.24 -13.38
N SER A 137 21.59 -6.95 -13.10
CA SER A 137 22.63 -6.54 -12.15
C SER A 137 22.18 -6.67 -10.67
N ILE A 138 20.88 -6.78 -10.42
CA ILE A 138 20.31 -6.93 -9.06
C ILE A 138 20.03 -8.40 -8.83
N LYS A 139 20.65 -8.98 -7.79
CA LYS A 139 20.41 -10.37 -7.35
C LYS A 139 20.35 -10.39 -5.84
N ASN A 140 19.16 -10.52 -5.26
CA ASN A 140 18.96 -10.65 -3.83
C ASN A 140 18.40 -12.04 -3.53
N ASP A 141 19.05 -12.83 -2.69
CA ASP A 141 18.44 -14.07 -2.22
C ASP A 141 17.26 -13.78 -1.31
N ILE A 142 17.45 -12.83 -0.40
CA ILE A 142 16.41 -12.38 0.52
C ILE A 142 16.41 -10.85 0.59
N LEU A 143 15.25 -10.27 0.36
CA LEU A 143 15.02 -8.84 0.52
C LEU A 143 14.13 -8.60 1.75
N ILE A 144 14.66 -7.88 2.73
CA ILE A 144 13.94 -7.49 3.94
C ILE A 144 13.52 -6.03 3.81
N ILE A 145 12.19 -5.77 3.85
CA ILE A 145 11.65 -4.41 3.64
C ILE A 145 10.87 -3.95 4.86
N SER A 146 11.36 -2.91 5.53
CA SER A 146 10.66 -2.20 6.61
C SER A 146 10.06 -3.10 7.69
N VAL A 147 10.74 -4.19 8.02
CA VAL A 147 10.33 -5.10 9.09
C VAL A 147 10.59 -4.42 10.44
N PHE A 148 9.57 -4.39 11.31
CA PHE A 148 9.63 -3.78 12.65
C PHE A 148 9.95 -2.27 12.69
N GLU A 149 10.05 -1.57 11.57
CA GLU A 149 10.31 -0.12 11.56
C GLU A 149 9.27 0.68 12.37
N ARG A 150 8.05 0.14 12.54
CA ARG A 150 7.02 0.76 13.36
C ARG A 150 7.34 0.74 14.86
N LEU A 151 8.26 -0.13 15.27
CA LEU A 151 8.77 -0.17 16.64
C LEU A 151 9.85 0.88 16.89
N LEU A 152 10.43 1.44 15.81
CA LEU A 152 11.41 2.50 15.92
C LEU A 152 10.71 3.87 16.07
N PRO A 153 11.36 4.84 16.76
CA PRO A 153 10.85 6.20 16.82
C PRO A 153 10.77 6.79 15.41
N SER A 154 9.61 7.33 15.05
CA SER A 154 9.49 8.10 13.81
C SER A 154 10.01 9.51 14.07
N SER A 155 10.74 10.08 13.09
CA SER A 155 11.17 11.49 13.08
C SER A 155 9.98 12.44 12.78
N ILE A 156 8.88 12.30 13.51
CA ILE A 156 7.75 13.22 13.41
C ILE A 156 8.09 14.41 14.32
N ASN A 157 7.84 15.64 13.84
CA ASN A 157 7.88 16.84 14.67
C ASN A 157 6.87 16.66 15.82
N TYR A 158 7.35 16.37 16.98
CA TYR A 158 6.53 16.23 18.18
C TYR A 158 6.40 17.62 18.82
N GLU A 159 5.19 18.12 18.93
CA GLU A 159 4.90 19.10 19.98
C GLU A 159 5.20 18.46 21.34
N ILE A 160 5.89 19.20 22.21
CA ILE A 160 6.23 18.72 23.56
C ILE A 160 4.93 18.58 24.35
N ASN A 161 4.45 17.36 24.48
CA ASN A 161 3.26 17.04 25.26
C ASN A 161 3.50 15.73 26.06
N PHE A 162 2.59 15.44 26.99
CA PHE A 162 2.67 14.24 27.84
C PHE A 162 2.77 12.92 27.02
N LYS A 163 2.15 12.87 25.85
CA LYS A 163 2.27 11.74 24.92
C LYS A 163 3.69 11.54 24.42
N LEU A 164 4.44 12.62 24.20
CA LEU A 164 5.84 12.55 23.79
C LEU A 164 6.68 11.89 24.88
N ILE A 165 6.52 12.32 26.13
CA ILE A 165 7.25 11.78 27.28
C ILE A 165 6.99 10.28 27.43
N LEU A 166 5.72 9.85 27.36
CA LEU A 166 5.35 8.43 27.40
C LEU A 166 5.96 7.62 26.22
N ASN A 167 6.05 8.23 25.04
CA ASN A 167 6.67 7.60 23.90
C ASN A 167 8.18 7.46 24.05
N LEU A 168 8.84 8.47 24.63
CA LEU A 168 10.29 8.44 24.92
C LEU A 168 10.64 7.31 25.89
N ILE A 169 9.85 7.14 26.96
CA ILE A 169 10.04 6.04 27.93
C ILE A 169 9.92 4.66 27.26
N LYS A 170 9.07 4.52 26.25
CA LYS A 170 8.87 3.26 25.51
C LYS A 170 9.94 2.96 24.47
N ILE A 171 10.80 3.92 24.12
CA ILE A 171 11.84 3.74 23.07
C ILE A 171 12.78 2.57 23.37
N PRO A 172 13.39 2.44 24.56
CA PRO A 172 14.31 1.34 24.85
C PRO A 172 13.64 -0.03 24.70
N PHE A 173 12.40 -0.17 25.19
CA PHE A 173 11.64 -1.40 25.06
C PHE A 173 11.31 -1.74 23.60
N LYS A 174 10.85 -0.75 22.84
CA LYS A 174 10.57 -0.90 21.40
C LYS A 174 11.83 -1.28 20.61
N TYR A 175 12.96 -0.64 20.93
CA TYR A 175 14.23 -0.95 20.33
C TYR A 175 14.71 -2.38 20.67
N PHE A 176 14.51 -2.82 21.91
CA PHE A 176 14.77 -4.20 22.30
C PHE A 176 13.91 -5.19 21.48
N LEU A 177 12.61 -4.94 21.35
CA LEU A 177 11.73 -5.78 20.52
C LEU A 177 12.18 -5.80 19.05
N TYR A 178 12.56 -4.66 18.49
CA TYR A 178 13.14 -4.56 17.16
C TYR A 178 14.38 -5.46 17.01
N LYS A 179 15.34 -5.32 17.92
CA LYS A 179 16.58 -6.10 17.91
C LYS A 179 16.32 -7.60 18.08
N LYS A 180 15.40 -7.97 18.97
CA LYS A 180 14.99 -9.37 19.18
C LYS A 180 14.37 -9.96 17.92
N GLY A 181 13.41 -9.24 17.31
CA GLY A 181 12.76 -9.66 16.07
C GLY A 181 13.75 -9.81 14.91
N MET A 182 14.64 -8.83 14.71
CA MET A 182 15.67 -8.91 13.68
C MET A 182 16.62 -10.09 13.89
N ARG A 183 17.07 -10.35 15.13
CA ARG A 183 17.89 -11.54 15.45
C ARG A 183 17.16 -12.83 15.11
N ASN A 184 15.88 -12.94 15.40
CA ASN A 184 15.09 -14.13 15.06
C ASN A 184 15.03 -14.34 13.55
N ILE A 185 14.84 -13.28 12.77
CA ILE A 185 14.87 -13.38 11.31
C ILE A 185 16.22 -13.87 10.83
N LEU A 186 17.31 -13.23 11.27
CA LEU A 186 18.67 -13.55 10.83
C LEU A 186 19.11 -14.97 11.22
N LYS A 187 18.70 -15.48 12.39
CA LYS A 187 18.97 -16.87 12.80
C LYS A 187 18.32 -17.90 11.87
N ASN A 188 17.17 -17.58 11.30
CA ASN A 188 16.43 -18.49 10.41
C ASN A 188 16.87 -18.39 8.94
N ILE A 189 17.75 -17.44 8.63
CA ILE A 189 18.33 -17.24 7.31
C ILE A 189 19.73 -17.89 7.30
N SER A 190 19.95 -18.81 6.35
CA SER A 190 21.28 -19.45 6.17
C SER A 190 22.36 -18.38 5.95
N SER A 191 23.50 -18.53 6.63
CA SER A 191 24.63 -17.58 6.61
C SER A 191 25.22 -17.30 5.22
N ASN A 192 24.99 -18.16 4.24
CA ASN A 192 25.55 -18.04 2.88
C ASN A 192 24.60 -17.36 1.87
N ARG A 193 23.57 -16.64 2.32
CA ARG A 193 22.62 -15.96 1.43
C ARG A 193 22.91 -14.47 1.35
N ASN A 194 22.76 -13.91 0.16
CA ASN A 194 22.81 -12.46 -0.04
C ASN A 194 21.52 -11.82 0.50
N VAL A 195 21.60 -11.18 1.67
CA VAL A 195 20.49 -10.55 2.36
C VAL A 195 20.60 -9.04 2.23
N LYS A 196 19.60 -8.40 1.61
CA LYS A 196 19.50 -6.94 1.49
C LYS A 196 18.40 -6.39 2.38
N HIS A 197 18.69 -5.30 3.08
CA HIS A 197 17.74 -4.56 3.91
C HIS A 197 17.45 -3.20 3.29
N ILE A 198 16.18 -2.88 3.09
CA ILE A 198 15.74 -1.56 2.63
C ILE A 198 14.58 -1.04 3.46
N SER A 199 14.43 0.28 3.50
CA SER A 199 13.28 0.96 4.09
C SER A 199 12.29 1.41 3.02
N GLN A 200 11.00 1.21 3.28
CA GLN A 200 9.93 1.80 2.48
C GLN A 200 9.65 3.25 2.88
N ILE A 201 10.26 3.73 3.96
CA ILE A 201 10.09 5.10 4.46
C ILE A 201 11.26 5.97 4.03
N ILE A 202 10.94 7.09 3.41
CA ILE A 202 11.90 8.11 2.99
C ILE A 202 12.29 8.93 4.22
N LYS A 203 13.58 8.94 4.54
CA LYS A 203 14.12 9.64 5.74
C LYS A 203 14.56 11.08 5.45
N LYS A 204 14.79 11.42 4.19
CA LYS A 204 15.24 12.75 3.76
C LYS A 204 14.11 13.47 3.02
N LYS A 205 14.17 14.80 2.96
CA LYS A 205 13.28 15.59 2.13
C LYS A 205 13.63 15.37 0.66
N GLU A 206 12.72 14.79 -0.10
CA GLU A 206 12.90 14.48 -1.51
C GLU A 206 11.84 15.16 -2.37
N SER A 207 12.18 15.48 -3.62
CA SER A 207 11.21 15.95 -4.60
C SER A 207 10.22 14.83 -4.96
N ILE A 208 9.04 15.18 -5.47
CA ILE A 208 8.03 14.21 -5.91
C ILE A 208 8.61 13.26 -6.96
N ASN A 209 9.36 13.79 -7.95
CA ASN A 209 9.99 12.97 -8.97
C ASN A 209 10.99 11.99 -8.36
N GLN A 210 11.80 12.42 -7.42
CA GLN A 210 12.76 11.56 -6.73
C GLN A 210 12.06 10.45 -5.94
N LYS A 211 10.93 10.75 -5.31
CA LYS A 211 10.10 9.74 -4.60
C LYS A 211 9.56 8.65 -5.56
N TYR A 212 9.15 9.03 -6.78
CA TYR A 212 8.77 8.05 -7.80
C TYR A 212 9.95 7.17 -8.23
N ILE A 213 11.14 7.76 -8.44
CA ILE A 213 12.37 7.02 -8.78
C ILE A 213 12.71 6.01 -7.67
N LEU A 214 12.64 6.43 -6.40
CA LEU A 214 12.89 5.55 -5.26
C LEU A 214 11.86 4.42 -5.18
N ALA A 215 10.59 4.70 -5.46
CA ALA A 215 9.54 3.67 -5.51
C ALA A 215 9.76 2.66 -6.65
N GLU A 216 10.17 3.12 -7.84
CA GLU A 216 10.53 2.24 -8.95
C GLU A 216 11.77 1.39 -8.63
N ASN A 217 12.77 1.96 -7.95
CA ASN A 217 13.93 1.21 -7.51
C ASN A 217 13.56 0.13 -6.48
N GLN A 218 12.64 0.41 -5.54
CA GLN A 218 12.12 -0.61 -4.65
C GLN A 218 11.39 -1.73 -5.42
N LEU A 219 10.63 -1.41 -6.47
CA LEU A 219 10.00 -2.43 -7.33
C LEU A 219 11.04 -3.28 -8.07
N LYS A 220 12.14 -2.69 -8.55
CA LYS A 220 13.26 -3.44 -9.15
C LYS A 220 13.91 -4.39 -8.14
N GLU A 221 14.16 -3.93 -6.90
CA GLU A 221 14.67 -4.81 -5.85
C GLU A 221 13.76 -5.99 -5.58
N ILE A 222 12.44 -5.75 -5.45
CA ILE A 222 11.44 -6.80 -5.26
C ILE A 222 11.43 -7.79 -6.42
N ALA A 223 11.43 -7.30 -7.66
CA ALA A 223 11.34 -8.13 -8.88
C ALA A 223 12.55 -9.08 -9.04
N ASN A 224 13.71 -8.71 -8.49
CA ASN A 224 14.97 -9.43 -8.62
C ASN A 224 15.39 -10.14 -7.32
N SER A 225 14.44 -10.38 -6.41
CA SER A 225 14.65 -11.12 -5.18
C SER A 225 14.04 -12.53 -5.28
N ASN A 226 14.67 -13.51 -4.57
CA ASN A 226 14.14 -14.87 -4.48
C ASN A 226 13.11 -15.01 -3.34
N LEU A 227 13.16 -14.14 -2.33
CA LEU A 227 12.22 -14.06 -1.22
C LEU A 227 12.11 -12.63 -0.72
N VAL A 228 10.89 -12.20 -0.37
CA VAL A 228 10.65 -10.92 0.32
C VAL A 228 10.11 -11.18 1.73
N ILE A 229 10.75 -10.56 2.73
CA ILE A 229 10.26 -10.55 4.12
C ILE A 229 9.86 -9.10 4.45
N THR A 230 8.61 -8.87 4.82
CA THR A 230 8.12 -7.51 5.02
C THR A 230 6.93 -7.43 5.97
N SER A 231 6.71 -6.27 6.57
CA SER A 231 5.47 -5.90 7.27
C SER A 231 4.67 -4.80 6.53
N ARG A 232 4.97 -4.60 5.22
CA ARG A 232 4.35 -3.58 4.38
C ARG A 232 3.56 -4.20 3.24
N ILE A 233 2.25 -3.91 3.17
CA ILE A 233 1.37 -4.45 2.12
C ILE A 233 1.82 -4.03 0.72
N HIS A 234 2.34 -2.81 0.54
CA HIS A 234 2.83 -2.32 -0.76
C HIS A 234 4.27 -2.76 -1.09
N SER A 235 4.82 -3.68 -0.32
CA SER A 235 5.98 -4.51 -0.66
C SER A 235 5.56 -5.95 -0.90
N ALA A 236 4.65 -6.47 -0.07
CA ALA A 236 4.15 -7.84 -0.19
C ALA A 236 3.35 -8.06 -1.48
N LEU A 237 2.40 -7.18 -1.79
CA LEU A 237 1.52 -7.34 -2.96
C LEU A 237 2.25 -7.19 -4.30
N PRO A 238 3.20 -6.24 -4.50
CA PRO A 238 4.07 -6.25 -5.68
C PRO A 238 4.89 -7.54 -5.80
N ALA A 239 5.43 -8.09 -4.69
CA ALA A 239 6.15 -9.35 -4.71
C ALA A 239 5.24 -10.50 -5.19
N ILE A 240 3.99 -10.58 -4.70
CA ILE A 240 2.99 -11.54 -5.18
C ILE A 240 2.72 -11.36 -6.68
N ALA A 241 2.52 -10.12 -7.14
CA ALA A 241 2.31 -9.82 -8.56
C ALA A 241 3.49 -10.27 -9.44
N PHE A 242 4.71 -10.21 -8.90
CA PHE A 242 5.93 -10.64 -9.56
C PHE A 242 6.21 -12.13 -9.43
N GLY A 243 5.37 -12.89 -8.72
CA GLY A 243 5.60 -14.31 -8.45
C GLY A 243 6.80 -14.55 -7.53
N VAL A 244 7.15 -13.59 -6.68
CA VAL A 244 8.20 -13.70 -5.67
C VAL A 244 7.57 -14.17 -4.36
N PRO A 245 8.10 -15.22 -3.71
CA PRO A 245 7.65 -15.69 -2.40
C PRO A 245 7.67 -14.58 -1.36
N VAL A 246 6.67 -14.56 -0.45
CA VAL A 246 6.53 -13.52 0.59
C VAL A 246 6.32 -14.14 1.95
N VAL A 247 7.07 -13.64 2.94
CA VAL A 247 6.77 -13.77 4.36
C VAL A 247 6.28 -12.41 4.86
N PHE A 248 5.02 -12.34 5.25
CA PHE A 248 4.44 -11.13 5.82
C PHE A 248 4.42 -11.21 7.34
N LEU A 249 5.14 -10.30 7.99
CA LEU A 249 5.22 -10.24 9.45
C LEU A 249 4.17 -9.27 10.00
N ASN A 250 3.32 -9.76 10.90
CA ASN A 250 2.21 -9.01 11.48
C ASN A 250 2.49 -8.42 12.86
N ASP A 251 3.71 -8.55 13.37
CA ASP A 251 4.11 -7.98 14.66
C ASP A 251 3.77 -6.49 14.76
N GLY A 252 3.02 -6.12 15.81
CA GLY A 252 2.61 -4.75 16.05
C GLY A 252 1.54 -4.21 15.09
N LEU A 253 0.76 -5.08 14.43
CA LEU A 253 -0.36 -4.70 13.58
C LEU A 253 -1.73 -4.78 14.29
N ASP A 254 -1.75 -4.77 15.62
CA ASP A 254 -2.96 -5.01 16.43
C ASP A 254 -3.94 -3.82 16.40
N HIS A 255 -3.49 -2.63 16.03
CA HIS A 255 -4.35 -1.45 15.96
C HIS A 255 -5.31 -1.56 14.78
N ILE A 256 -6.58 -1.13 14.96
CA ILE A 256 -7.65 -1.20 13.96
C ILE A 256 -7.24 -0.61 12.59
N ASN A 257 -6.48 0.46 12.57
CA ASN A 257 -5.98 1.08 11.33
C ASN A 257 -5.02 0.18 10.55
N HIS A 258 -4.41 -0.81 11.19
CA HIS A 258 -3.53 -1.77 10.55
C HIS A 258 -4.31 -3.02 10.15
N PHE A 259 -5.13 -3.54 11.06
CA PHE A 259 -5.95 -4.72 10.84
C PHE A 259 -6.94 -4.52 9.66
N SER A 260 -7.64 -3.38 9.62
CA SER A 260 -8.57 -3.05 8.54
C SER A 260 -7.93 -3.08 7.14
N ARG A 261 -6.64 -2.71 7.06
CA ARG A 261 -5.90 -2.64 5.79
C ARG A 261 -5.50 -3.99 5.21
N ILE A 262 -5.45 -5.04 6.03
CA ILE A 262 -5.09 -6.40 5.62
C ILE A 262 -6.31 -7.34 5.55
N ASP A 263 -7.49 -6.90 6.00
CA ASP A 263 -8.72 -7.70 5.94
C ASP A 263 -9.05 -8.07 4.49
N GLY A 264 -8.93 -9.35 4.17
CA GLY A 264 -9.07 -9.91 2.82
C GLY A 264 -7.76 -10.01 2.02
N LEU A 265 -6.71 -9.24 2.33
CA LEU A 265 -5.44 -9.35 1.62
C LEU A 265 -4.62 -10.58 2.03
N ASN A 266 -4.92 -11.17 3.17
CA ASN A 266 -4.37 -12.46 3.62
C ASN A 266 -4.72 -13.65 2.70
N LEU A 267 -5.64 -13.46 1.76
CA LEU A 267 -5.85 -14.40 0.66
C LEU A 267 -4.59 -14.59 -0.19
N PHE A 268 -3.78 -13.55 -0.35
CA PHE A 268 -2.65 -13.52 -1.28
C PHE A 268 -1.33 -13.96 -0.63
N PHE A 269 -1.18 -13.77 0.68
CA PHE A 269 0.02 -14.15 1.43
C PHE A 269 -0.32 -14.71 2.80
N LYS A 270 0.58 -15.50 3.38
CA LYS A 270 0.48 -15.93 4.77
C LYS A 270 1.05 -14.85 5.69
N SER A 271 0.24 -14.41 6.65
CA SER A 271 0.68 -13.50 7.72
C SER A 271 1.07 -14.32 8.94
N ILE A 272 2.24 -14.06 9.49
CA ILE A 272 2.80 -14.76 10.64
C ILE A 272 3.42 -13.80 11.65
N ASN A 273 3.54 -14.23 12.88
CA ASN A 273 4.34 -13.53 13.88
C ASN A 273 5.83 -13.89 13.72
N SER A 274 6.73 -12.98 14.04
CA SER A 274 8.17 -13.23 13.91
C SER A 274 8.66 -14.41 14.79
N SER A 275 7.97 -14.71 15.88
CA SER A 275 8.25 -15.88 16.71
C SER A 275 7.95 -17.21 16.02
N GLU A 276 7.07 -17.21 15.01
CA GLU A 276 6.71 -18.40 14.24
C GLU A 276 7.68 -18.69 13.09
N LEU A 277 8.59 -17.78 12.82
CA LEU A 277 9.50 -17.86 11.67
C LEU A 277 10.42 -19.09 11.74
N SER A 278 10.79 -19.54 12.95
CA SER A 278 11.59 -20.74 13.20
C SER A 278 10.89 -22.03 12.75
N ASN A 279 9.56 -22.00 12.70
CA ASN A 279 8.72 -23.16 12.36
C ASN A 279 8.41 -23.23 10.85
N ILE A 280 8.93 -22.29 10.06
CA ILE A 280 8.65 -22.20 8.64
C ILE A 280 9.90 -22.49 7.82
N ASP A 281 9.81 -23.51 6.99
CA ASP A 281 10.84 -23.72 5.96
C ASP A 281 10.68 -22.67 4.86
N ILE A 282 11.50 -21.62 4.93
CA ILE A 282 11.51 -20.50 3.99
C ILE A 282 11.70 -20.98 2.54
N LYS A 283 12.36 -22.12 2.32
CA LYS A 283 12.60 -22.69 0.99
C LYS A 283 11.32 -23.27 0.35
N LYS A 284 10.33 -23.62 1.17
CA LYS A 284 9.06 -24.21 0.73
C LYS A 284 7.94 -23.20 0.50
N ILE A 285 8.21 -21.90 0.67
CA ILE A 285 7.20 -20.88 0.42
C ILE A 285 7.02 -20.70 -1.08
N ILE A 286 5.84 -21.06 -1.57
CA ILE A 286 5.46 -20.93 -2.98
C ILE A 286 4.53 -19.74 -3.13
N PRO A 287 4.75 -18.85 -4.14
CA PRO A 287 3.83 -17.74 -4.42
C PRO A 287 2.45 -18.25 -4.82
N LYS A 288 1.41 -17.72 -4.19
CA LYS A 288 0.03 -17.99 -4.59
C LYS A 288 -0.28 -17.29 -5.90
N LYS A 289 -1.05 -17.94 -6.78
CA LYS A 289 -1.48 -17.36 -8.08
C LYS A 289 -2.91 -16.83 -8.07
N ASN A 290 -3.64 -16.97 -6.97
CA ASN A 290 -5.03 -16.53 -6.83
C ASN A 290 -5.25 -15.02 -7.01
N HIS A 291 -4.18 -14.21 -7.03
CA HIS A 291 -4.24 -12.79 -7.33
C HIS A 291 -4.56 -12.49 -8.81
N LEU A 292 -4.35 -13.46 -9.73
CA LEU A 292 -4.50 -13.23 -11.17
C LEU A 292 -5.94 -12.88 -11.55
N ASP A 293 -6.94 -13.51 -10.96
CA ASP A 293 -8.35 -13.21 -11.24
C ASP A 293 -8.70 -11.78 -10.85
N PHE A 294 -8.21 -11.33 -9.69
CA PHE A 294 -8.39 -9.94 -9.22
C PHE A 294 -7.63 -8.94 -10.10
N SER A 295 -6.41 -9.29 -10.50
CA SER A 295 -5.60 -8.46 -11.41
C SER A 295 -6.26 -8.29 -12.77
N ASN A 296 -6.81 -9.37 -13.34
CA ASN A 296 -7.52 -9.36 -14.62
C ASN A 296 -8.80 -8.52 -14.52
N LEU A 297 -9.62 -8.74 -13.48
CA LEU A 297 -10.83 -7.97 -13.24
C LEU A 297 -10.54 -6.46 -13.13
N MET A 298 -9.54 -6.07 -12.33
CA MET A 298 -9.14 -4.68 -12.19
C MET A 298 -8.67 -4.09 -13.52
N SER A 299 -7.84 -4.85 -14.25
CA SER A 299 -7.28 -4.41 -15.54
C SER A 299 -8.36 -4.20 -16.59
N GLU A 300 -9.35 -5.09 -16.67
CA GLU A 300 -10.50 -4.95 -17.56
C GLU A 300 -11.32 -3.71 -17.25
N LYS A 301 -11.71 -3.52 -15.98
CA LYS A 301 -12.50 -2.37 -15.55
C LYS A 301 -11.80 -1.05 -15.82
N ILE A 302 -10.48 -0.98 -15.59
CA ILE A 302 -9.70 0.23 -15.85
C ILE A 302 -9.62 0.51 -17.35
N LYS A 303 -9.32 -0.50 -18.17
CA LYS A 303 -9.28 -0.34 -19.64
C LYS A 303 -10.62 0.15 -20.18
N ASN A 304 -11.73 -0.44 -19.74
CA ASN A 304 -13.07 -0.02 -20.13
C ASN A 304 -13.39 1.42 -19.69
N PHE A 305 -12.94 1.84 -18.51
CA PHE A 305 -13.12 3.20 -18.03
C PHE A 305 -12.30 4.24 -18.82
N ILE A 306 -11.05 3.91 -19.16
CA ILE A 306 -10.15 4.80 -19.90
C ILE A 306 -10.63 5.01 -21.34
N ASN A 307 -11.13 3.94 -21.98
CA ASN A 307 -11.51 3.95 -23.38
C ASN A 307 -12.89 4.57 -23.67
N LYS A 308 -13.75 4.67 -22.65
CA LYS A 308 -15.02 5.45 -22.73
C LYS A 308 -14.76 6.95 -22.72
#